data_bd65fef02ded403badd112aa08b6fb78
#
_entry.id   bd65fef02ded403badd112aa08b6fb78
#
_cell.length_a   1.000
_cell.length_b   1.000
_cell.length_c   1.000
_cell.angle_alpha   90.00
_cell.angle_beta   90.00
_cell.angle_gamma   90.00
#
_symmetry.space_group_name_H-M   'P 1'
#
loop_
_entity.id
_entity.type
_entity.pdbx_description
1 polymer ?
#
loop_
_entity_poly.entity_id
_entity_poly.type
_entity_poly.pdbx_seq_one_letter_code
_entity_poly.pdbx_strand_id
1 'polypeptide(L)'
;AQGYPGWTPYDGQLRLQAYSHLASGALGVMYWHWHSIHNSFETYWKGLLSHDMEENAVYREACIVGDEFKKLSPVLSGLKKDNKVAIMVSNEALTALKWFGIEATAAGNSGIGYNDVVRRIYDALYKINIECDIIWEESENIEKYQAIILPAMYTADEKVLTRLKDYTAQ
;
A
#
# COMPACT_ATOMS: atom_id res chain seq x y z
N ALA A 1 -3.76 12.28 -6.24
CA ALA A 1 -4.16 13.58 -5.75
C ALA A 1 -5.67 13.82 -5.78
N GLN A 2 -6.47 12.78 -5.79
CA GLN A 2 -7.91 12.88 -5.92
C GLN A 2 -8.58 12.36 -4.67
N GLY A 3 -8.86 13.25 -3.72
CA GLY A 3 -9.78 12.95 -2.65
C GLY A 3 -11.21 12.87 -3.22
N TYR A 4 -11.97 11.89 -2.80
CA TYR A 4 -13.40 11.81 -3.08
C TYR A 4 -14.16 12.77 -2.16
N PRO A 5 -15.18 13.47 -2.64
CA PRO A 5 -15.43 13.96 -3.98
C PRO A 5 -14.75 15.32 -4.20
N GLY A 6 -13.71 15.36 -4.99
CA GLY A 6 -13.22 16.63 -5.54
C GLY A 6 -12.37 17.52 -4.64
N TRP A 7 -11.77 17.01 -3.60
CA TRP A 7 -10.83 17.77 -2.76
C TRP A 7 -9.56 18.11 -3.56
N THR A 8 -9.12 19.34 -3.41
CA THR A 8 -7.82 19.77 -3.94
C THR A 8 -6.76 19.52 -2.89
N PRO A 9 -5.59 18.94 -3.25
CA PRO A 9 -4.50 18.77 -2.31
C PRO A 9 -4.05 20.09 -1.71
N TYR A 10 -3.63 20.05 -0.44
CA TYR A 10 -2.96 21.19 0.20
C TYR A 10 -1.56 21.35 -0.38
N ASP A 11 -1.01 22.56 -0.26
CA ASP A 11 0.38 22.84 -0.61
C ASP A 11 1.32 21.88 0.16
N GLY A 12 2.20 21.21 -0.54
CA GLY A 12 3.10 20.21 0.02
C GLY A 12 2.52 18.80 0.14
N GLN A 13 1.23 18.60 -0.07
CA GLN A 13 0.59 17.30 0.09
C GLN A 13 1.04 16.29 -0.98
N LEU A 14 1.14 16.69 -2.25
CA LEU A 14 1.63 15.82 -3.32
C LEU A 14 3.07 15.41 -3.03
N ARG A 15 3.89 16.37 -2.62
CA ARG A 15 5.28 16.14 -2.28
C ARG A 15 5.40 15.17 -1.10
N LEU A 16 4.65 15.39 -0.02
CA LEU A 16 4.63 14.48 1.12
C LEU A 16 4.22 13.06 0.71
N GLN A 17 3.17 12.91 -0.08
CA GLN A 17 2.71 11.60 -0.57
C GLN A 17 3.77 10.92 -1.45
N ALA A 18 4.38 11.65 -2.39
CA ALA A 18 5.41 11.12 -3.27
C ALA A 18 6.60 10.56 -2.49
N TYR A 19 7.12 11.34 -1.52
CA TYR A 19 8.22 10.90 -0.68
C TYR A 19 7.83 9.79 0.30
N SER A 20 6.60 9.78 0.81
CA SER A 20 6.10 8.68 1.65
C SER A 20 6.03 7.36 0.89
N HIS A 21 5.59 7.38 -0.37
CA HIS A 21 5.60 6.20 -1.22
C HIS A 21 7.02 5.73 -1.52
N LEU A 22 7.92 6.65 -1.84
CA LEU A 22 9.32 6.33 -2.08
C LEU A 22 9.99 5.76 -0.82
N ALA A 23 9.78 6.37 0.34
CA ALA A 23 10.26 5.86 1.63
C ALA A 23 9.70 4.47 1.96
N SER A 24 8.48 4.18 1.50
CA SER A 24 7.86 2.86 1.65
C SER A 24 8.31 1.84 0.59
N GLY A 25 9.28 2.18 -0.26
CA GLY A 25 9.89 1.27 -1.22
C GLY A 25 9.31 1.34 -2.64
N ALA A 26 8.46 2.32 -2.95
CA ALA A 26 8.02 2.54 -4.33
C ALA A 26 9.19 2.97 -5.21
N LEU A 27 9.23 2.46 -6.44
CA LEU A 27 10.27 2.78 -7.43
C LEU A 27 9.92 4.00 -8.29
N GLY A 28 8.71 4.51 -8.16
CA GLY A 28 8.24 5.66 -8.91
C GLY A 28 6.87 6.11 -8.44
N VAL A 29 6.50 7.31 -8.86
CA VAL A 29 5.17 7.90 -8.59
C VAL A 29 4.54 8.27 -9.91
N MET A 30 3.28 7.89 -10.07
CA MET A 30 2.51 8.16 -11.27
C MET A 30 1.21 8.86 -10.86
N TYR A 31 0.95 10.02 -11.48
CA TYR A 31 -0.28 10.76 -11.20
C TYR A 31 -1.37 10.38 -12.20
N TRP A 32 -2.53 10.09 -11.71
CA TRP A 32 -3.75 9.96 -12.49
C TRP A 32 -4.54 11.26 -12.36
N HIS A 33 -4.65 12.10 -13.41
CA HIS A 33 -3.95 11.98 -14.66
C HIS A 33 -3.47 13.36 -15.12
N TRP A 34 -2.97 13.47 -16.38
CA TRP A 34 -2.36 14.69 -16.88
C TRP A 34 -3.27 15.92 -16.76
N HIS A 35 -4.48 15.84 -17.28
CA HIS A 35 -5.48 16.90 -17.21
C HIS A 35 -6.81 16.37 -16.73
N SER A 36 -7.66 17.27 -16.27
CA SER A 36 -9.03 16.92 -15.89
C SER A 36 -9.83 16.40 -17.07
N ILE A 37 -10.70 15.42 -16.84
CA ILE A 37 -11.45 14.76 -17.90
C ILE A 37 -12.56 15.68 -18.40
N HIS A 38 -12.65 15.86 -19.74
CA HIS A 38 -13.65 16.68 -20.39
C HIS A 38 -14.81 15.88 -20.98
N ASN A 39 -14.60 14.60 -21.23
CA ASN A 39 -15.53 13.73 -21.95
C ASN A 39 -15.96 12.55 -21.08
N SER A 40 -17.06 11.91 -21.45
CA SER A 40 -17.60 10.76 -20.74
C SER A 40 -18.26 11.16 -19.39
N PHE A 41 -18.74 10.18 -18.66
CA PHE A 41 -19.38 10.38 -17.35
C PHE A 41 -18.39 10.69 -16.21
N GLU A 42 -17.08 10.58 -16.45
CA GLU A 42 -16.04 10.81 -15.43
C GLU A 42 -15.51 12.25 -15.44
N THR A 43 -16.24 13.21 -15.98
CA THR A 43 -15.82 14.62 -16.08
C THR A 43 -15.58 15.30 -14.75
N TYR A 44 -15.99 14.71 -13.63
CA TYR A 44 -15.70 15.17 -12.27
C TYR A 44 -14.28 14.83 -11.79
N TRP A 45 -13.56 13.94 -12.46
CA TRP A 45 -12.19 13.59 -12.11
C TRP A 45 -11.22 14.69 -12.52
N LYS A 46 -10.37 15.07 -11.55
CA LYS A 46 -9.37 16.13 -11.71
C LYS A 46 -8.01 15.50 -12.01
N GLY A 47 -7.30 16.10 -12.96
CA GLY A 47 -5.90 15.81 -13.25
C GLY A 47 -4.95 16.81 -12.59
N LEU A 48 -3.70 16.79 -13.04
CA LEU A 48 -2.69 17.79 -12.66
C LEU A 48 -3.09 19.18 -13.19
N LEU A 49 -3.44 19.25 -14.47
CA LEU A 49 -4.05 20.45 -15.05
C LEU A 49 -5.55 20.50 -14.76
N SER A 50 -6.07 21.70 -14.54
CA SER A 50 -7.49 21.95 -14.33
C SER A 50 -8.31 21.72 -15.61
N HIS A 51 -9.63 21.86 -15.55
CA HIS A 51 -10.50 21.72 -16.73
C HIS A 51 -10.25 22.80 -17.80
N ASP A 52 -9.71 23.94 -17.42
CA ASP A 52 -9.26 25.02 -18.34
C ASP A 52 -7.91 24.71 -19.00
N MET A 53 -7.29 23.57 -18.69
CA MET A 53 -5.96 23.16 -19.18
C MET A 53 -4.82 24.08 -18.72
N GLU A 54 -5.07 24.95 -17.76
CA GLU A 54 -4.08 25.89 -17.23
C GLU A 54 -3.29 25.30 -16.06
N GLU A 55 -2.08 25.82 -15.90
CA GLU A 55 -1.22 25.47 -14.76
C GLU A 55 -1.80 26.00 -13.45
N ASN A 56 -1.77 25.16 -12.45
CA ASN A 56 -2.26 25.47 -11.11
C ASN A 56 -1.24 25.06 -10.04
N ALA A 57 -1.57 25.27 -8.78
CA ALA A 57 -0.67 24.92 -7.67
C ALA A 57 -0.31 23.43 -7.64
N VAL A 58 -1.25 22.55 -7.96
CA VAL A 58 -1.03 21.08 -8.00
C VAL A 58 -0.04 20.70 -9.10
N TYR A 59 -0.20 21.28 -10.29
CA TYR A 59 0.73 21.07 -11.40
C TYR A 59 2.14 21.54 -11.06
N ARG A 60 2.26 22.76 -10.50
CA ARG A 60 3.56 23.29 -10.10
C ARG A 60 4.24 22.43 -9.03
N GLU A 61 3.49 21.94 -8.05
CA GLU A 61 4.03 21.02 -7.04
C GLU A 61 4.48 19.69 -7.64
N ALA A 62 3.72 19.12 -8.59
CA ALA A 62 4.14 17.92 -9.30
C ALA A 62 5.43 18.13 -10.10
N CYS A 63 5.63 19.30 -10.72
CA CYS A 63 6.88 19.67 -11.39
C CYS A 63 8.06 19.73 -10.39
N ILE A 64 7.84 20.33 -9.21
CA ILE A 64 8.87 20.37 -8.15
C ILE A 64 9.27 18.96 -7.75
N VAL A 65 8.32 18.06 -7.52
CA VAL A 65 8.58 16.65 -7.18
C VAL A 65 9.38 15.97 -8.29
N GLY A 66 9.00 16.20 -9.55
CA GLY A 66 9.72 15.65 -10.71
C GLY A 66 11.18 16.10 -10.78
N ASP A 67 11.43 17.39 -10.57
CA ASP A 67 12.78 17.95 -10.56
C ASP A 67 13.61 17.45 -9.38
N GLU A 68 13.01 17.33 -8.21
CA GLU A 68 13.66 16.75 -7.04
C GLU A 68 14.03 15.29 -7.27
N PHE A 69 13.11 14.47 -7.78
CA PHE A 69 13.38 13.08 -8.08
C PHE A 69 14.47 12.91 -9.13
N LYS A 70 14.50 13.77 -10.15
CA LYS A 70 15.58 13.80 -11.13
C LYS A 70 16.94 14.07 -10.49
N LYS A 71 17.04 15.03 -9.56
CA LYS A 71 18.26 15.35 -8.83
C LYS A 71 18.70 14.23 -7.89
N LEU A 72 17.74 13.61 -7.21
CA LEU A 72 18.00 12.59 -6.18
C LEU A 72 18.12 11.18 -6.76
N SER A 73 17.74 10.97 -8.03
CA SER A 73 17.79 9.66 -8.68
C SER A 73 19.13 8.92 -8.51
N PRO A 74 20.31 9.57 -8.65
CA PRO A 74 21.59 8.87 -8.44
C PRO A 74 21.76 8.29 -7.04
N VAL A 75 21.11 8.86 -6.04
CA VAL A 75 21.19 8.41 -4.64
C VAL A 75 20.05 7.43 -4.32
N LEU A 76 18.85 7.70 -4.83
CA LEU A 76 17.63 6.96 -4.48
C LEU A 76 17.42 5.72 -5.34
N SER A 77 17.94 5.70 -6.58
CA SER A 77 17.86 4.53 -7.45
C SER A 77 18.60 3.35 -6.86
N GLY A 78 17.91 2.24 -6.75
CA GLY A 78 18.50 1.00 -6.23
C GLY A 78 18.53 0.86 -4.71
N LEU A 79 18.00 1.83 -3.97
CA LEU A 79 17.78 1.64 -2.53
C LEU A 79 16.81 0.48 -2.31
N LYS A 80 17.13 -0.35 -1.32
CA LYS A 80 16.29 -1.48 -0.90
C LYS A 80 16.05 -1.40 0.60
N LYS A 81 14.86 -1.75 1.01
CA LYS A 81 14.54 -1.90 2.42
C LYS A 81 15.17 -3.20 2.95
N ASP A 82 15.69 -3.15 4.16
CA ASP A 82 16.19 -4.33 4.88
C ASP A 82 15.30 -4.60 6.10
N ASN A 83 14.03 -4.84 5.84
CA ASN A 83 13.05 -5.12 6.88
C ASN A 83 13.29 -6.50 7.48
N LYS A 84 13.20 -6.59 8.80
CA LYS A 84 13.38 -7.84 9.56
C LYS A 84 12.07 -8.49 9.95
N VAL A 85 10.96 -7.81 9.73
CA VAL A 85 9.60 -8.28 10.00
C VAL A 85 8.82 -8.33 8.70
N ALA A 86 8.00 -9.35 8.54
CA ALA A 86 7.05 -9.44 7.43
C ALA A 86 5.64 -9.76 7.92
N ILE A 87 4.65 -9.32 7.16
CA ILE A 87 3.26 -9.78 7.27
C ILE A 87 2.99 -10.62 6.03
N MET A 88 2.75 -11.90 6.22
CA MET A 88 2.41 -12.82 5.14
C MET A 88 0.90 -12.81 4.91
N VAL A 89 0.49 -12.40 3.73
CA VAL A 89 -0.92 -12.33 3.34
C VAL A 89 -1.32 -13.52 2.47
N SER A 90 -2.56 -13.97 2.63
CA SER A 90 -3.11 -15.13 1.96
C SER A 90 -4.45 -14.78 1.28
N ASN A 91 -4.55 -15.06 -0.01
CA ASN A 91 -5.81 -14.93 -0.74
C ASN A 91 -6.83 -15.99 -0.33
N GLU A 92 -6.37 -17.17 0.06
CA GLU A 92 -7.23 -18.25 0.55
C GLU A 92 -7.86 -17.86 1.88
N ALA A 93 -7.04 -17.36 2.82
CA ALA A 93 -7.54 -16.88 4.10
C ALA A 93 -8.48 -15.67 3.93
N LEU A 94 -8.20 -14.74 3.01
CA LEU A 94 -9.10 -13.64 2.66
C LEU A 94 -10.44 -14.16 2.15
N THR A 95 -10.42 -15.15 1.27
CA THR A 95 -11.64 -15.75 0.71
C THR A 95 -12.41 -16.52 1.77
N ALA A 96 -11.72 -17.31 2.59
CA ALA A 96 -12.32 -18.05 3.69
C ALA A 96 -13.00 -17.12 4.70
N LEU A 97 -12.38 -15.99 5.02
CA LEU A 97 -12.95 -15.00 5.94
C LEU A 97 -14.23 -14.33 5.41
N LYS A 98 -14.43 -14.28 4.10
CA LYS A 98 -15.71 -13.80 3.52
C LYS A 98 -16.86 -14.77 3.79
N TRP A 99 -16.56 -16.07 3.85
CA TRP A 99 -17.55 -17.11 4.10
C TRP A 99 -17.74 -17.40 5.59
N PHE A 100 -16.65 -17.31 6.37
CA PHE A 100 -16.58 -17.62 7.79
C PHE A 100 -16.03 -16.42 8.54
N GLY A 101 -16.82 -15.33 8.63
CA GLY A 101 -16.38 -14.07 9.27
C GLY A 101 -16.04 -14.24 10.74
N ILE A 102 -15.10 -13.45 11.24
CA ILE A 102 -14.67 -13.42 12.66
C ILE A 102 -15.81 -12.94 13.54
N GLU A 103 -16.59 -11.97 13.07
CA GLU A 103 -17.76 -11.44 13.76
C GLU A 103 -18.96 -11.52 12.83
N ALA A 104 -19.93 -12.36 13.17
CA ALA A 104 -21.25 -12.35 12.55
C ALA A 104 -22.11 -11.33 13.27
N THR A 105 -22.45 -10.21 12.62
CA THR A 105 -23.51 -9.34 13.12
C THR A 105 -24.88 -9.95 12.83
N ALA A 106 -25.89 -9.63 13.62
CA ALA A 106 -27.28 -10.09 13.42
C ALA A 106 -27.86 -9.75 12.03
N ALA A 107 -27.20 -8.87 11.25
CA ALA A 107 -27.53 -8.48 9.89
C ALA A 107 -26.75 -9.25 8.82
N GLY A 108 -25.95 -10.25 9.16
CA GLY A 108 -25.18 -11.05 8.21
C GLY A 108 -23.95 -10.35 7.61
N ASN A 109 -23.63 -9.15 8.04
CA ASN A 109 -22.39 -8.47 7.67
C ASN A 109 -21.31 -8.78 8.71
N SER A 110 -20.19 -9.38 8.26
CA SER A 110 -19.00 -9.50 9.10
C SER A 110 -18.42 -8.11 9.37
N GLY A 111 -18.33 -7.74 10.65
CA GLY A 111 -17.82 -6.42 11.04
C GLY A 111 -16.34 -6.22 10.73
N ILE A 112 -15.53 -7.28 10.59
CA ILE A 112 -14.09 -7.22 10.37
C ILE A 112 -13.71 -8.07 9.17
N GLY A 113 -13.17 -7.43 8.13
CA GLY A 113 -12.63 -8.09 6.96
C GLY A 113 -11.14 -8.44 7.12
N TYR A 114 -10.64 -9.32 6.26
CA TYR A 114 -9.24 -9.74 6.27
C TYR A 114 -8.27 -8.55 6.18
N ASN A 115 -8.53 -7.61 5.28
CA ASN A 115 -7.71 -6.42 5.12
C ASN A 115 -7.73 -5.50 6.36
N ASP A 116 -8.79 -5.55 7.17
CA ASP A 116 -8.85 -4.79 8.41
C ASP A 116 -7.92 -5.40 9.47
N VAL A 117 -7.82 -6.74 9.50
CA VAL A 117 -6.86 -7.44 10.36
C VAL A 117 -5.43 -7.11 9.95
N VAL A 118 -5.11 -7.22 8.65
CA VAL A 118 -3.79 -6.87 8.12
C VAL A 118 -3.43 -5.42 8.47
N ARG A 119 -4.35 -4.49 8.23
CA ARG A 119 -4.14 -3.06 8.49
C ARG A 119 -3.92 -2.76 9.98
N ARG A 120 -4.69 -3.38 10.87
CA ARG A 120 -4.52 -3.22 12.33
C ARG A 120 -3.15 -3.71 12.80
N ILE A 121 -2.66 -4.82 12.26
CA ILE A 121 -1.32 -5.33 12.55
C ILE A 121 -0.25 -4.36 12.03
N TYR A 122 -0.39 -3.91 10.78
CA TYR A 122 0.52 -2.91 10.20
C TYR A 122 0.55 -1.62 11.02
N ASP A 123 -0.61 -1.09 11.41
CA ASP A 123 -0.71 0.12 12.23
C ASP A 123 -0.05 -0.05 13.60
N ALA A 124 -0.15 -1.23 14.20
CA ALA A 124 0.51 -1.52 15.46
C ALA A 124 2.04 -1.51 15.32
N LEU A 125 2.58 -2.15 14.27
CA LEU A 125 4.01 -2.12 13.97
C LEU A 125 4.49 -0.69 13.66
N TYR A 126 3.74 0.03 12.85
CA TYR A 126 4.05 1.42 12.48
C TYR A 126 4.16 2.33 13.71
N LYS A 127 3.23 2.22 14.68
CA LYS A 127 3.22 3.03 15.91
C LYS A 127 4.44 2.80 16.80
N ILE A 128 5.10 1.66 16.68
CA ILE A 128 6.32 1.34 17.43
C ILE A 128 7.57 1.42 16.54
N ASN A 129 7.46 2.06 15.38
CA ASN A 129 8.54 2.26 14.40
C ASN A 129 9.18 0.95 13.91
N ILE A 130 8.40 -0.11 13.77
CA ILE A 130 8.83 -1.35 13.13
C ILE A 130 8.27 -1.35 11.70
N GLU A 131 9.16 -1.19 10.72
CA GLU A 131 8.80 -1.40 9.32
C GLU A 131 8.71 -2.89 9.01
N CYS A 132 7.77 -3.24 8.12
CA CYS A 132 7.58 -4.61 7.68
C CYS A 132 7.37 -4.68 6.17
N ASP A 133 7.74 -5.83 5.59
CA ASP A 133 7.37 -6.18 4.23
C ASP A 133 5.99 -6.85 4.24
N ILE A 134 5.22 -6.63 3.18
CA ILE A 134 4.04 -7.45 2.89
C ILE A 134 4.48 -8.53 1.90
N ILE A 135 4.35 -9.78 2.30
CA ILE A 135 4.75 -10.92 1.51
C ILE A 135 3.58 -11.86 1.26
N TRP A 136 3.73 -12.72 0.27
CA TRP A 136 2.74 -13.72 -0.11
C TRP A 136 3.21 -15.11 0.32
N GLU A 137 2.30 -16.06 0.30
CA GLU A 137 2.60 -17.48 0.63
C GLU A 137 3.68 -18.08 -0.27
N GLU A 138 3.76 -17.60 -1.54
CA GLU A 138 4.76 -18.04 -2.52
C GLU A 138 6.06 -17.24 -2.49
N SER A 139 6.15 -16.20 -1.67
CA SER A 139 7.35 -15.36 -1.61
C SER A 139 8.57 -16.17 -1.24
N GLU A 140 9.66 -15.99 -1.99
CA GLU A 140 10.94 -16.63 -1.73
C GLU A 140 11.70 -15.95 -0.58
N ASN A 141 12.72 -16.65 -0.06
CA ASN A 141 13.67 -16.09 0.93
C ASN A 141 13.00 -15.55 2.20
N ILE A 142 12.01 -16.24 2.73
CA ILE A 142 11.34 -15.85 3.99
C ILE A 142 12.28 -15.96 5.20
N GLU A 143 13.36 -16.73 5.08
CA GLU A 143 14.39 -16.96 6.11
C GLU A 143 15.16 -15.68 6.47
N LYS A 144 15.12 -14.66 5.63
CA LYS A 144 15.72 -13.35 5.92
C LYS A 144 15.02 -12.57 7.04
N TYR A 145 13.76 -12.91 7.32
CA TYR A 145 12.97 -12.22 8.35
C TYR A 145 13.20 -12.86 9.72
N GLN A 146 13.27 -12.01 10.73
CA GLN A 146 13.34 -12.44 12.13
C GLN A 146 11.96 -12.81 12.68
N ALA A 147 10.90 -12.24 12.12
CA ALA A 147 9.53 -12.54 12.46
C ALA A 147 8.61 -12.42 11.25
N ILE A 148 7.68 -13.37 11.13
CA ILE A 148 6.62 -13.37 10.15
C ILE A 148 5.29 -13.41 10.89
N ILE A 149 4.43 -12.44 10.62
CA ILE A 149 3.08 -12.37 11.20
C ILE A 149 2.08 -12.92 10.19
N LEU A 150 1.20 -13.80 10.63
CA LEU A 150 0.21 -14.50 9.83
C LEU A 150 -1.20 -13.99 10.19
N PRO A 151 -1.73 -12.96 9.50
CA PRO A 151 -3.04 -12.41 9.83
C PRO A 151 -4.16 -13.42 9.52
N ALA A 152 -4.95 -13.80 10.52
CA ALA A 152 -6.13 -14.65 10.36
C ALA A 152 -5.97 -15.81 9.35
N MET A 153 -4.79 -16.41 9.31
CA MET A 153 -4.46 -17.52 8.41
C MET A 153 -4.95 -18.84 9.00
N TYR A 154 -6.26 -19.10 8.92
CA TYR A 154 -6.85 -20.35 9.41
C TYR A 154 -7.15 -21.37 8.30
N THR A 155 -6.67 -21.10 7.11
CA THR A 155 -6.58 -22.04 6.00
C THR A 155 -5.29 -21.77 5.24
N ALA A 156 -4.54 -22.81 4.91
CA ALA A 156 -3.33 -22.75 4.12
C ALA A 156 -3.03 -24.12 3.52
N ASP A 157 -2.35 -24.13 2.39
CA ASP A 157 -1.82 -25.35 1.78
C ASP A 157 -0.81 -26.07 2.67
N GLU A 158 -0.73 -27.39 2.58
CA GLU A 158 0.23 -28.21 3.32
C GLU A 158 1.68 -27.78 3.05
N LYS A 159 1.96 -27.34 1.82
CA LYS A 159 3.29 -26.80 1.45
C LYS A 159 3.65 -25.56 2.25
N VAL A 160 2.69 -24.65 2.41
CA VAL A 160 2.87 -23.42 3.20
C VAL A 160 3.09 -23.76 4.67
N LEU A 161 2.30 -24.67 5.21
CA LEU A 161 2.44 -25.13 6.60
C LEU A 161 3.80 -25.78 6.86
N THR A 162 4.26 -26.65 5.97
CA THR A 162 5.57 -27.28 6.05
C THR A 162 6.68 -26.24 6.04
N ARG A 163 6.62 -25.31 5.11
CA ARG A 163 7.59 -24.22 4.99
C ARG A 163 7.64 -23.33 6.22
N LEU A 164 6.49 -22.97 6.79
CA LEU A 164 6.42 -22.19 8.04
C LEU A 164 6.98 -22.97 9.23
N LYS A 165 6.73 -24.28 9.29
CA LYS A 165 7.32 -25.16 10.30
C LYS A 165 8.84 -25.19 10.20
N ASP A 166 9.37 -25.31 8.99
CA ASP A 166 10.82 -25.30 8.76
C ASP A 166 11.45 -23.96 9.13
N TYR A 167 10.76 -22.86 8.83
CA TYR A 167 11.15 -21.51 9.25
C TYR A 167 11.24 -21.38 10.77
N THR A 168 10.30 -21.94 11.52
CA THR A 168 10.30 -21.84 13.00
C THR A 168 11.28 -22.78 13.67
N ALA A 169 11.87 -23.73 12.95
CA ALA A 169 12.85 -24.69 13.47
C ALA A 169 14.30 -24.18 13.37
N GLN A 170 14.52 -23.02 12.76
CA GLN A 170 15.83 -22.36 12.65
C GLN A 170 16.12 -21.47 13.85
#